data_9e77beff9f9ae1c527b9a6ec13c0bf21
#
_entry.id   9e77beff9f9ae1c527b9a6ec13c0bf21
#
_cell.length_a   1.000
_cell.length_b   1.000
_cell.length_c   1.000
_cell.angle_alpha   90.00
_cell.angle_beta   90.00
_cell.angle_gamma   90.00
#
_symmetry.space_group_name_H-M   'P 1'
#
loop_
_entity.id
_entity.type
_entity.pdbx_description
1 polymer ?
#
loop_
_entity_poly.entity_id
_entity_poly.type
_entity_poly.pdbx_seq_one_letter_code
_entity_poly.pdbx_strand_id
1 'polypeptide(L)'
;PDFILNLDVRLEGTFIFTNIIMGMGGMPSGSIGKVMLMVSGGIDSVVAGYLAIKKGMSVEAVHFSSPPYTSDLAVQKVIDLLEKLTPYTEYQSINLHIVPFTDIQSKIYECCREDYGITIMRRMMYRITTALANKHKCVAILNGESVGQVASQTLESMATIGENTSIPVIRPIATFDKSEII
;
A
#
# COMPACT_ATOMS: atom_id res chain seq x y z
N PRO A 1 -3.58 10.87 -43.77
CA PRO A 1 -5.05 10.86 -43.68
C PRO A 1 -5.48 11.90 -42.67
N ASP A 2 -6.60 12.59 -42.93
CA ASP A 2 -7.10 13.67 -42.09
C ASP A 2 -7.71 13.13 -40.78
N PHE A 3 -8.17 11.87 -40.79
CA PHE A 3 -8.61 11.12 -39.62
C PHE A 3 -8.55 9.60 -39.84
N ILE A 4 -8.61 8.83 -38.75
CA ILE A 4 -8.71 7.38 -38.77
C ILE A 4 -10.09 7.01 -38.22
N LEU A 5 -10.87 6.26 -39.02
CA LEU A 5 -12.14 5.70 -38.61
C LEU A 5 -11.95 4.27 -38.15
N ASN A 6 -12.22 4.01 -36.86
CA ASN A 6 -12.13 2.69 -36.25
C ASN A 6 -13.54 2.06 -36.25
N LEU A 7 -13.61 0.76 -36.55
CA LEU A 7 -14.81 -0.05 -36.52
C LEU A 7 -14.60 -1.23 -35.56
N ASP A 8 -15.42 -1.35 -34.52
CA ASP A 8 -15.42 -2.47 -33.55
C ASP A 8 -16.75 -3.22 -33.71
N VAL A 9 -16.70 -4.43 -34.26
CA VAL A 9 -17.87 -5.26 -34.52
C VAL A 9 -18.00 -6.30 -33.43
N ARG A 10 -19.07 -6.25 -32.65
CA ARG A 10 -19.40 -7.16 -31.55
C ARG A 10 -20.81 -7.77 -31.75
N LEU A 11 -21.16 -8.73 -30.92
CA LEU A 11 -22.48 -9.36 -30.93
C LEU A 11 -23.59 -8.35 -30.58
N GLU A 12 -23.30 -7.37 -29.73
CA GLU A 12 -24.22 -6.34 -29.26
C GLU A 12 -24.42 -5.20 -30.30
N GLY A 13 -23.52 -5.09 -31.29
CA GLY A 13 -23.60 -4.04 -32.32
C GLY A 13 -22.24 -3.65 -32.88
N THR A 14 -22.28 -2.72 -33.84
CA THR A 14 -21.07 -2.14 -34.43
C THR A 14 -20.84 -0.73 -33.89
N PHE A 15 -19.69 -0.50 -33.31
CA PHE A 15 -19.28 0.79 -32.76
C PHE A 15 -18.31 1.48 -33.73
N ILE A 16 -18.54 2.75 -34.02
CA ILE A 16 -17.74 3.56 -34.92
C ILE A 16 -17.15 4.72 -34.13
N PHE A 17 -15.81 4.90 -34.15
CA PHE A 17 -15.15 5.96 -33.41
C PHE A 17 -13.87 6.43 -34.10
N THR A 18 -13.47 7.69 -33.87
CA THR A 18 -12.28 8.31 -34.44
C THR A 18 -11.16 8.45 -33.40
N ASN A 19 -11.53 8.59 -32.11
CA ASN A 19 -10.57 8.86 -31.05
C ASN A 19 -10.48 7.71 -30.07
N ILE A 20 -9.27 7.38 -29.65
CA ILE A 20 -8.97 6.43 -28.57
C ILE A 20 -8.30 7.23 -27.45
N ILE A 21 -8.95 7.28 -26.30
CA ILE A 21 -8.38 7.87 -25.09
C ILE A 21 -7.80 6.74 -24.26
N MET A 22 -6.47 6.78 -24.08
CA MET A 22 -5.77 5.79 -23.27
C MET A 22 -6.07 6.03 -21.79
N GLY A 23 -6.66 5.03 -21.15
CA GLY A 23 -6.86 5.03 -19.71
C GLY A 23 -5.61 4.53 -18.94
N MET A 24 -5.76 4.39 -17.62
CA MET A 24 -4.72 3.87 -16.72
C MET A 24 -4.21 2.46 -17.10
N GLY A 25 -5.04 1.70 -17.80
CA GLY A 25 -4.85 0.26 -18.00
C GLY A 25 -5.02 -0.53 -16.69
N GLY A 26 -4.76 -1.83 -16.73
CA GLY A 26 -4.90 -2.70 -15.57
C GLY A 26 -6.29 -3.33 -15.49
N MET A 27 -6.76 -3.60 -14.27
CA MET A 27 -8.06 -4.23 -13.99
C MET A 27 -8.97 -3.28 -13.21
N PRO A 28 -10.30 -3.42 -13.30
CA PRO A 28 -11.21 -2.62 -12.49
C PRO A 28 -10.90 -2.80 -10.99
N SER A 29 -10.88 -1.69 -10.25
CA SER A 29 -10.62 -1.69 -8.80
C SER A 29 -11.65 -2.58 -8.09
N GLY A 30 -11.19 -3.37 -7.11
CA GLY A 30 -12.03 -4.31 -6.36
C GLY A 30 -12.25 -5.69 -7.02
N SER A 31 -11.82 -5.89 -8.29
CA SER A 31 -12.11 -7.12 -9.04
C SER A 31 -11.35 -8.37 -8.57
N ILE A 32 -10.21 -8.22 -7.88
CA ILE A 32 -9.35 -9.34 -7.47
C ILE A 32 -9.19 -9.50 -5.95
N GLY A 33 -9.93 -8.73 -5.16
CA GLY A 33 -9.91 -8.83 -3.70
C GLY A 33 -9.38 -7.59 -3.00
N LYS A 34 -9.40 -7.63 -1.66
CA LYS A 34 -9.07 -6.51 -0.79
C LYS A 34 -7.77 -6.74 -0.03
N VAL A 35 -6.96 -5.68 0.08
CA VAL A 35 -5.67 -5.70 0.78
C VAL A 35 -5.57 -4.59 1.82
N MET A 36 -4.74 -4.80 2.86
CA MET A 36 -4.43 -3.82 3.90
C MET A 36 -3.08 -3.17 3.60
N LEU A 37 -3.09 -1.91 3.19
CA LEU A 37 -1.90 -1.12 2.88
C LEU A 37 -1.31 -0.53 4.18
N MET A 38 -0.07 -0.86 4.48
CA MET A 38 0.70 -0.20 5.53
C MET A 38 1.24 1.13 5.00
N VAL A 39 0.73 2.26 5.54
CA VAL A 39 1.10 3.60 5.08
C VAL A 39 2.01 4.29 6.08
N SER A 40 3.17 4.69 5.63
CA SER A 40 4.04 5.66 6.29
C SER A 40 3.93 7.01 5.59
N GLY A 41 4.24 8.12 6.13
CA GLY A 41 4.20 9.42 5.42
C GLY A 41 5.16 9.55 4.22
N GLY A 42 5.63 8.44 3.64
CA GLY A 42 6.52 8.36 2.48
C GLY A 42 5.77 8.04 1.19
N ILE A 43 6.33 8.49 0.05
CA ILE A 43 5.77 8.28 -1.29
C ILE A 43 5.72 6.79 -1.68
N ASP A 44 6.65 5.98 -1.20
CA ASP A 44 6.80 4.57 -1.56
C ASP A 44 5.53 3.77 -1.26
N SER A 45 4.90 4.02 -0.10
CA SER A 45 3.65 3.35 0.27
C SER A 45 2.48 3.76 -0.64
N VAL A 46 2.46 5.02 -1.09
CA VAL A 46 1.42 5.54 -1.99
C VAL A 46 1.55 4.92 -3.38
N VAL A 47 2.78 4.86 -3.91
CA VAL A 47 3.03 4.21 -5.21
C VAL A 47 2.69 2.72 -5.17
N ALA A 48 3.04 2.03 -4.08
CA ALA A 48 2.61 0.64 -3.89
C ALA A 48 1.09 0.50 -3.89
N GLY A 49 0.38 1.42 -3.20
CA GLY A 49 -1.09 1.48 -3.21
C GLY A 49 -1.66 1.69 -4.61
N TYR A 50 -1.12 2.64 -5.37
CA TYR A 50 -1.52 2.91 -6.75
C TYR A 50 -1.35 1.67 -7.65
N LEU A 51 -0.20 1.01 -7.57
CA LEU A 51 0.06 -0.19 -8.36
C LEU A 51 -0.89 -1.34 -8.02
N ALA A 52 -1.27 -1.48 -6.75
CA ALA A 52 -2.26 -2.46 -6.31
C ALA A 52 -3.66 -2.15 -6.84
N ILE A 53 -4.11 -0.89 -6.75
CA ILE A 53 -5.39 -0.44 -7.30
C ILE A 53 -5.43 -0.68 -8.82
N LYS A 54 -4.37 -0.31 -9.53
CA LYS A 54 -4.22 -0.55 -10.98
C LYS A 54 -4.30 -2.05 -11.34
N LYS A 55 -3.88 -2.94 -10.44
CA LYS A 55 -4.02 -4.39 -10.60
C LYS A 55 -5.40 -4.93 -10.25
N GLY A 56 -6.34 -4.06 -9.83
CA GLY A 56 -7.72 -4.43 -9.49
C GLY A 56 -7.93 -4.78 -8.01
N MET A 57 -6.99 -4.45 -7.12
CA MET A 57 -7.17 -4.63 -5.67
C MET A 57 -8.00 -3.48 -5.09
N SER A 58 -8.91 -3.80 -4.17
CA SER A 58 -9.48 -2.82 -3.25
C SER A 58 -8.52 -2.60 -2.07
N VAL A 59 -8.34 -1.37 -1.64
CA VAL A 59 -7.33 -1.01 -0.62
C VAL A 59 -8.01 -0.41 0.60
N GLU A 60 -7.71 -0.96 1.79
CA GLU A 60 -7.83 -0.28 3.08
C GLU A 60 -6.42 0.04 3.59
N ALA A 61 -6.28 1.08 4.40
CA ALA A 61 -4.98 1.56 4.87
C ALA A 61 -4.86 1.47 6.39
N VAL A 62 -3.65 1.18 6.88
CA VAL A 62 -3.29 1.26 8.30
C VAL A 62 -2.07 2.14 8.48
N HIS A 63 -2.15 3.05 9.46
CA HIS A 63 -1.07 3.92 9.89
C HIS A 63 -0.80 3.73 11.38
N PHE A 64 0.47 3.66 11.77
CA PHE A 64 0.91 3.56 13.15
C PHE A 64 1.36 4.93 13.65
N SER A 65 0.61 5.49 14.59
CA SER A 65 0.86 6.82 15.17
C SER A 65 1.56 6.68 16.52
N SER A 66 2.67 7.35 16.70
CA SER A 66 3.51 7.25 17.91
C SER A 66 3.94 8.64 18.41
N PRO A 67 3.04 9.53 18.82
CA PRO A 67 3.46 10.76 19.47
C PRO A 67 4.11 10.45 20.84
N PRO A 68 5.19 11.17 21.26
CA PRO A 68 5.85 12.27 20.57
C PRO A 68 6.93 11.84 19.55
N TYR A 69 7.17 10.54 19.33
CA TYR A 69 8.17 10.04 18.37
C TYR A 69 7.83 10.39 16.93
N THR A 70 6.53 10.56 16.61
CA THR A 70 6.04 11.10 15.34
C THR A 70 5.26 12.38 15.60
N SER A 71 5.37 13.36 14.70
CA SER A 71 4.59 14.61 14.82
C SER A 71 3.12 14.38 14.51
N ASP A 72 2.24 15.22 15.06
CA ASP A 72 0.80 15.22 14.73
C ASP A 72 0.54 15.46 13.23
N LEU A 73 1.44 16.20 12.58
CA LEU A 73 1.40 16.42 11.13
C LEU A 73 1.63 15.14 10.31
N ALA A 74 2.20 14.08 10.91
CA ALA A 74 2.42 12.83 10.21
C ALA A 74 1.09 12.16 9.80
N VAL A 75 0.08 12.21 10.66
CA VAL A 75 -1.26 11.67 10.36
C VAL A 75 -1.91 12.46 9.23
N GLN A 76 -1.85 13.82 9.30
CA GLN A 76 -2.41 14.66 8.24
C GLN A 76 -1.74 14.37 6.90
N LYS A 77 -0.41 14.25 6.88
CA LYS A 77 0.33 13.90 5.66
C LYS A 77 -0.11 12.55 5.07
N VAL A 78 -0.40 11.57 5.92
CA VAL A 78 -0.92 10.26 5.47
C VAL A 78 -2.30 10.42 4.84
N ILE A 79 -3.19 11.22 5.43
CA ILE A 79 -4.51 11.53 4.88
C ILE A 79 -4.36 12.18 3.50
N ASP A 80 -3.58 13.25 3.39
CA ASP A 80 -3.35 13.99 2.14
C ASP A 80 -2.79 13.08 1.02
N LEU A 81 -1.95 12.12 1.39
CA LEU A 81 -1.39 11.13 0.45
C LEU A 81 -2.43 10.11 0.00
N LEU A 82 -3.27 9.62 0.91
CA LEU A 82 -4.34 8.67 0.57
C LEU A 82 -5.43 9.33 -0.27
N GLU A 83 -5.76 10.60 -0.03
CA GLU A 83 -6.70 11.36 -0.85
C GLU A 83 -6.30 11.38 -2.33
N LYS A 84 -4.99 11.39 -2.63
CA LYS A 84 -4.50 11.31 -4.02
C LYS A 84 -4.76 9.94 -4.68
N LEU A 85 -5.00 8.89 -3.90
CA LEU A 85 -5.33 7.57 -4.40
C LEU A 85 -6.85 7.36 -4.58
N THR A 86 -7.69 8.12 -3.86
CA THR A 86 -9.14 7.92 -3.88
C THR A 86 -9.77 8.00 -5.28
N PRO A 87 -9.32 8.88 -6.22
CA PRO A 87 -9.90 8.94 -7.56
C PRO A 87 -9.76 7.65 -8.37
N TYR A 88 -8.83 6.77 -7.97
CA TYR A 88 -8.55 5.51 -8.66
C TYR A 88 -9.26 4.31 -8.02
N THR A 89 -9.97 4.52 -6.91
CA THR A 89 -10.71 3.47 -6.20
C THR A 89 -12.17 3.41 -6.64
N GLU A 90 -12.82 2.27 -6.45
CA GLU A 90 -14.21 2.02 -6.84
C GLU A 90 -15.20 3.03 -6.22
N TYR A 91 -15.01 3.36 -4.93
CA TYR A 91 -15.91 4.25 -4.18
C TYR A 91 -15.35 5.65 -3.96
N GLN A 92 -14.26 6.02 -4.63
CA GLN A 92 -13.54 7.29 -4.41
C GLN A 92 -13.20 7.54 -2.92
N SER A 93 -12.95 6.47 -2.19
CA SER A 93 -12.64 6.50 -0.77
C SER A 93 -11.71 5.36 -0.37
N ILE A 94 -10.92 5.59 0.69
CA ILE A 94 -10.05 4.58 1.33
C ILE A 94 -10.28 4.67 2.82
N ASN A 95 -10.63 3.55 3.48
CA ASN A 95 -10.71 3.48 4.92
C ASN A 95 -9.31 3.50 5.52
N LEU A 96 -9.03 4.47 6.39
CA LEU A 96 -7.77 4.59 7.12
C LEU A 96 -7.96 4.18 8.59
N HIS A 97 -7.19 3.18 9.02
CA HIS A 97 -7.10 2.74 10.41
C HIS A 97 -5.87 3.38 11.06
N ILE A 98 -6.07 4.25 12.05
CA ILE A 98 -4.98 4.84 12.82
C ILE A 98 -4.80 4.02 14.09
N VAL A 99 -3.64 3.39 14.24
CA VAL A 99 -3.27 2.55 15.37
C VAL A 99 -2.37 3.35 16.32
N PRO A 100 -2.78 3.61 17.56
CA PRO A 100 -1.88 4.16 18.59
C PRO A 100 -0.75 3.16 18.86
N PHE A 101 0.49 3.59 18.69
CA PHE A 101 1.65 2.68 18.79
C PHE A 101 2.67 3.13 19.83
N THR A 102 2.48 4.28 20.47
CA THR A 102 3.39 4.91 21.44
C THR A 102 3.79 3.96 22.57
N ASP A 103 2.81 3.33 23.24
CA ASP A 103 3.08 2.47 24.40
C ASP A 103 3.91 1.24 24.01
N ILE A 104 3.60 0.65 22.85
CA ILE A 104 4.35 -0.50 22.32
C ILE A 104 5.77 -0.07 21.97
N GLN A 105 5.94 1.07 21.32
CA GLN A 105 7.25 1.60 20.94
C GLN A 105 8.11 1.92 22.17
N SER A 106 7.54 2.61 23.16
CA SER A 106 8.21 2.90 24.42
C SER A 106 8.67 1.62 25.13
N LYS A 107 7.78 0.61 25.18
CA LYS A 107 8.09 -0.66 25.82
C LYS A 107 9.21 -1.43 25.12
N ILE A 108 9.25 -1.35 23.79
CA ILE A 108 10.35 -1.94 23.00
C ILE A 108 11.67 -1.25 23.34
N TYR A 109 11.70 0.08 23.40
CA TYR A 109 12.92 0.82 23.76
C TYR A 109 13.40 0.57 25.19
N GLU A 110 12.48 0.36 26.13
CA GLU A 110 12.81 0.04 27.52
C GLU A 110 13.34 -1.39 27.71
N CYS A 111 12.78 -2.37 26.99
CA CYS A 111 12.98 -3.78 27.30
C CYS A 111 13.87 -4.54 26.29
N CYS A 112 14.09 -3.98 25.10
CA CYS A 112 14.82 -4.67 24.04
C CYS A 112 16.17 -4.01 23.78
N ARG A 113 17.13 -4.80 23.28
CA ARG A 113 18.40 -4.25 22.80
C ARG A 113 18.15 -3.32 21.62
N GLU A 114 18.88 -2.23 21.58
CA GLU A 114 18.78 -1.19 20.55
C GLU A 114 18.90 -1.76 19.12
N ASP A 115 19.85 -2.68 18.91
CA ASP A 115 20.10 -3.34 17.61
C ASP A 115 18.87 -4.03 17.02
N TYR A 116 17.94 -4.51 17.88
CA TYR A 116 16.73 -5.24 17.46
C TYR A 116 15.46 -4.39 17.49
N GLY A 117 15.53 -3.17 18.01
CA GLY A 117 14.36 -2.31 18.25
C GLY A 117 13.48 -2.14 17.00
N ILE A 118 14.10 -1.77 15.86
CA ILE A 118 13.38 -1.58 14.58
C ILE A 118 12.75 -2.88 14.09
N THR A 119 13.48 -3.99 14.17
CA THR A 119 12.97 -5.30 13.73
C THR A 119 11.78 -5.73 14.57
N ILE A 120 11.85 -5.58 15.90
CA ILE A 120 10.77 -5.92 16.83
C ILE A 120 9.56 -5.03 16.60
N MET A 121 9.75 -3.71 16.45
CA MET A 121 8.65 -2.79 16.09
C MET A 121 7.93 -3.23 14.83
N ARG A 122 8.66 -3.53 13.77
CA ARG A 122 8.08 -3.97 12.50
C ARG A 122 7.34 -5.30 12.63
N ARG A 123 7.87 -6.26 13.40
CA ARG A 123 7.17 -7.52 13.71
C ARG A 123 5.84 -7.26 14.42
N MET A 124 5.79 -6.34 15.39
CA MET A 124 4.55 -5.96 16.06
C MET A 124 3.56 -5.26 15.11
N MET A 125 4.04 -4.36 14.26
CA MET A 125 3.22 -3.72 13.23
C MET A 125 2.58 -4.75 12.28
N TYR A 126 3.36 -5.75 11.82
CA TYR A 126 2.82 -6.81 10.96
C TYR A 126 1.78 -7.69 11.68
N ARG A 127 1.98 -8.02 12.94
CA ARG A 127 1.00 -8.77 13.75
C ARG A 127 -0.32 -8.00 13.88
N ILE A 128 -0.25 -6.71 14.20
CA ILE A 128 -1.43 -5.84 14.32
C ILE A 128 -2.11 -5.69 12.95
N THR A 129 -1.33 -5.45 11.89
CA THR A 129 -1.86 -5.34 10.52
C THR A 129 -2.55 -6.64 10.10
N THR A 130 -1.98 -7.81 10.42
CA THR A 130 -2.60 -9.11 10.14
C THR A 130 -3.95 -9.25 10.85
N ALA A 131 -4.02 -8.86 12.13
CA ALA A 131 -5.27 -8.92 12.89
C ALA A 131 -6.34 -7.98 12.30
N LEU A 132 -5.95 -6.75 11.92
CA LEU A 132 -6.84 -5.81 11.24
C LEU A 132 -7.27 -6.32 9.87
N ALA A 133 -6.35 -6.83 9.08
CA ALA A 133 -6.63 -7.40 7.76
C ALA A 133 -7.68 -8.52 7.85
N ASN A 134 -7.52 -9.45 8.78
CA ASN A 134 -8.48 -10.52 9.02
C ASN A 134 -9.87 -9.98 9.44
N LYS A 135 -9.90 -9.01 10.35
CA LYS A 135 -11.14 -8.35 10.81
C LYS A 135 -11.88 -7.66 9.67
N HIS A 136 -11.15 -7.04 8.75
CA HIS A 136 -11.69 -6.29 7.61
C HIS A 136 -11.77 -7.10 6.31
N LYS A 137 -11.54 -8.42 6.39
CA LYS A 137 -11.59 -9.35 5.24
C LYS A 137 -10.61 -8.98 4.12
N CYS A 138 -9.46 -8.44 4.48
CA CYS A 138 -8.33 -8.27 3.58
C CYS A 138 -7.55 -9.59 3.50
N VAL A 139 -7.20 -10.00 2.29
CA VAL A 139 -6.54 -11.29 2.04
C VAL A 139 -5.01 -11.20 1.98
N ALA A 140 -4.47 -9.98 1.98
CA ALA A 140 -3.02 -9.74 1.97
C ALA A 140 -2.68 -8.41 2.66
N ILE A 141 -1.43 -8.29 3.09
CA ILE A 141 -0.80 -7.03 3.48
C ILE A 141 -0.09 -6.46 2.26
N LEU A 142 -0.18 -5.15 2.08
CA LEU A 142 0.52 -4.40 1.04
C LEU A 142 1.46 -3.39 1.70
N ASN A 143 2.70 -3.29 1.24
CA ASN A 143 3.60 -2.24 1.69
C ASN A 143 4.51 -1.70 0.57
N GLY A 144 5.14 -0.55 0.84
CA GLY A 144 6.06 0.14 -0.06
C GLY A 144 7.53 -0.13 0.27
N GLU A 145 7.90 -1.36 0.66
CA GLU A 145 9.29 -1.72 0.88
C GLU A 145 10.02 -1.96 -0.44
N SER A 146 11.22 -1.38 -0.58
CA SER A 146 12.18 -1.69 -1.65
C SER A 146 13.43 -2.31 -1.05
N VAL A 147 13.95 -3.37 -1.68
CA VAL A 147 15.13 -4.10 -1.19
C VAL A 147 16.36 -3.19 -1.25
N GLY A 148 17.12 -3.14 -0.13
CA GLY A 148 18.38 -2.39 -0.05
C GLY A 148 18.25 -0.87 0.08
N GLN A 149 17.04 -0.31 0.12
CA GLN A 149 16.84 1.13 0.21
C GLN A 149 17.25 1.70 1.58
N VAL A 150 17.03 0.92 2.66
CA VAL A 150 17.49 1.23 4.03
C VAL A 150 17.95 -0.04 4.73
N ALA A 151 18.74 0.10 5.80
CA ALA A 151 19.33 -1.02 6.53
C ALA A 151 18.33 -2.09 7.02
N SER A 152 17.08 -1.70 7.28
CA SER A 152 16.01 -2.63 7.69
C SER A 152 15.28 -3.31 6.52
N GLN A 153 15.68 -3.04 5.28
CA GLN A 153 15.08 -3.61 4.05
C GLN A 153 16.03 -4.59 3.35
N THR A 154 16.86 -5.31 4.12
CA THR A 154 17.61 -6.46 3.60
C THR A 154 16.67 -7.67 3.47
N LEU A 155 17.02 -8.64 2.63
CA LEU A 155 16.22 -9.86 2.46
C LEU A 155 16.05 -10.63 3.76
N GLU A 156 17.12 -10.72 4.59
CA GLU A 156 17.09 -11.37 5.90
C GLU A 156 16.12 -10.67 6.87
N SER A 157 16.17 -9.32 6.91
CA SER A 157 15.22 -8.51 7.69
C SER A 157 13.78 -8.72 7.24
N MET A 158 13.55 -8.70 5.93
CA MET A 158 12.22 -8.92 5.36
C MET A 158 11.68 -10.32 5.65
N ALA A 159 12.53 -11.35 5.60
CA ALA A 159 12.17 -12.72 5.97
C ALA A 159 11.77 -12.81 7.45
N THR A 160 12.64 -12.34 8.35
CA THR A 160 12.43 -12.33 9.81
C THR A 160 11.15 -11.58 10.22
N ILE A 161 10.86 -10.44 9.55
CA ILE A 161 9.65 -9.65 9.80
C ILE A 161 8.43 -10.37 9.25
N GLY A 162 8.53 -10.95 8.06
CA GLY A 162 7.45 -11.64 7.35
C GLY A 162 6.92 -12.90 8.05
N GLU A 163 7.73 -13.56 8.88
CA GLU A 163 7.31 -14.73 9.69
C GLU A 163 6.13 -14.44 10.64
N ASN A 164 5.85 -13.17 10.93
CA ASN A 164 4.79 -12.77 11.87
C ASN A 164 3.43 -12.57 11.24
N THR A 165 3.25 -12.91 9.98
CA THR A 165 1.97 -12.81 9.29
C THR A 165 1.55 -14.16 8.74
N SER A 166 0.25 -14.47 8.88
CA SER A 166 -0.37 -15.67 8.30
C SER A 166 -0.96 -15.42 6.91
N ILE A 167 -0.90 -14.18 6.41
CA ILE A 167 -1.40 -13.79 5.09
C ILE A 167 -0.25 -13.26 4.22
N PRO A 168 -0.36 -13.33 2.90
CA PRO A 168 0.70 -12.86 1.99
C PRO A 168 1.05 -11.40 2.20
N VAL A 169 2.33 -11.08 2.04
CA VAL A 169 2.84 -9.69 2.00
C VAL A 169 3.24 -9.35 0.58
N ILE A 170 2.52 -8.42 -0.03
CA ILE A 170 2.76 -7.95 -1.39
C ILE A 170 3.61 -6.68 -1.33
N ARG A 171 4.69 -6.66 -2.10
CA ARG A 171 5.64 -5.53 -2.20
C ARG A 171 5.78 -5.11 -3.66
N PRO A 172 4.88 -4.28 -4.18
CA PRO A 172 4.85 -3.96 -5.63
C PRO A 172 6.10 -3.28 -6.15
N ILE A 173 6.82 -2.58 -5.26
CA ILE A 173 8.02 -1.79 -5.61
C ILE A 173 9.31 -2.40 -5.04
N ALA A 174 9.31 -3.69 -4.68
CA ALA A 174 10.45 -4.34 -4.02
C ALA A 174 11.77 -4.23 -4.79
N THR A 175 11.70 -4.16 -6.10
CA THR A 175 12.88 -4.07 -7.02
C THR A 175 13.04 -2.71 -7.67
N PHE A 176 12.24 -1.71 -7.29
CA PHE A 176 12.30 -0.37 -7.89
C PHE A 176 13.39 0.46 -7.21
N ASP A 177 14.15 1.18 -8.00
CA ASP A 177 15.02 2.24 -7.53
C ASP A 177 14.21 3.50 -7.19
N LYS A 178 14.81 4.41 -6.41
CA LYS A 178 14.12 5.64 -5.99
C LYS A 178 13.68 6.50 -7.18
N SER A 179 14.45 6.50 -8.25
CA SER A 179 14.14 7.20 -9.50
C SER A 179 12.94 6.62 -10.27
N GLU A 180 12.61 5.34 -10.03
CA GLU A 180 11.45 4.68 -10.65
C GLU A 180 10.17 4.89 -9.83
N ILE A 181 10.33 5.29 -8.55
CA ILE A 181 9.21 5.55 -7.63
C ILE A 181 8.73 7.01 -7.77
N ILE A 182 9.62 7.95 -8.12
CA ILE A 182 9.35 9.38 -8.27
C ILE A 182 8.88 9.71 -9.68
#